data_641f46fdc306167624185a28995ecba3
#
_entry.id   641f46fdc306167624185a28995ecba3
#
_cell.length_a   1.000
_cell.length_b   1.000
_cell.length_c   1.000
_cell.angle_alpha   90.00
_cell.angle_beta   90.00
_cell.angle_gamma   90.00
#
_symmetry.space_group_name_H-M   'P 1'
#
loop_
_entity.id
_entity.type
_entity.pdbx_description
1 polymer ?
#
loop_
_entity_poly.entity_id
_entity_poly.type
_entity_poly.pdbx_seq_one_letter_code
_entity_poly.pdbx_strand_id
1 'polypeptide(L)'
;MIKVQLSDADRKEVVKYRLEKANRTYQEAVGSIKNGYVETAANRLYYAADYAVSALLISYKYEVSTHNGVIQMFGKVFLRNNIIDKKYGKIFNQLFSLRLTGDY
;
A
#
# COMPACT_ATOMS: atom_id res chain seq x y z
N MET A 1 2.23 -19.98 16.87
CA MET A 1 1.59 -20.06 15.55
C MET A 1 2.67 -20.26 14.47
N ILE A 2 2.51 -21.28 13.66
CA ILE A 2 3.47 -21.56 12.59
C ILE A 2 3.15 -20.68 11.40
N LYS A 3 4.11 -19.85 10.97
CA LYS A 3 3.95 -19.07 9.74
C LYS A 3 4.28 -19.97 8.54
N VAL A 4 3.33 -20.10 7.65
CA VAL A 4 3.54 -20.82 6.40
C VAL A 4 4.10 -19.85 5.39
N GLN A 5 5.31 -20.14 4.88
CA GLN A 5 5.89 -19.33 3.82
C GLN A 5 5.23 -19.68 2.49
N LEU A 6 4.95 -18.65 1.71
CA LEU A 6 4.42 -18.84 0.37
C LEU A 6 5.49 -19.45 -0.54
N SER A 7 5.08 -20.37 -1.41
CA SER A 7 5.94 -20.83 -2.50
C SER A 7 6.19 -19.65 -3.45
N ASP A 8 7.23 -19.77 -4.29
CA ASP A 8 7.54 -18.72 -5.27
C ASP A 8 6.37 -18.50 -6.25
N ALA A 9 5.70 -19.58 -6.65
CA ALA A 9 4.55 -19.49 -7.54
C ALA A 9 3.39 -18.77 -6.85
N ASP A 10 3.07 -19.11 -5.61
CA ASP A 10 2.00 -18.48 -4.84
C ASP A 10 2.32 -17.02 -4.56
N ARG A 11 3.58 -16.71 -4.28
CA ARG A 11 4.02 -15.33 -4.06
C ARG A 11 3.77 -14.46 -5.29
N LYS A 12 4.12 -14.97 -6.47
CA LYS A 12 3.86 -14.24 -7.72
C LYS A 12 2.38 -13.96 -7.92
N GLU A 13 1.52 -14.92 -7.62
CA GLU A 13 0.08 -14.77 -7.74
C GLU A 13 -0.45 -13.72 -6.75
N VAL A 14 0.02 -13.75 -5.50
CA VAL A 14 -0.38 -12.76 -4.50
C VAL A 14 0.07 -11.36 -4.89
N VAL A 15 1.30 -11.20 -5.35
CA VAL A 15 1.84 -9.91 -5.82
C VAL A 15 1.01 -9.39 -6.98
N LYS A 16 0.74 -10.21 -7.97
CA LYS A 16 -0.08 -9.86 -9.12
C LYS A 16 -1.47 -9.39 -8.70
N TYR A 17 -2.12 -10.15 -7.84
CA TYR A 17 -3.46 -9.82 -7.32
C TYR A 17 -3.45 -8.46 -6.61
N ARG A 18 -2.46 -8.21 -5.75
CA ARG A 18 -2.39 -6.94 -5.01
C ARG A 18 -2.09 -5.74 -5.91
N LEU A 19 -1.26 -5.91 -6.94
CA LEU A 19 -1.01 -4.85 -7.91
C LEU A 19 -2.25 -4.53 -8.73
N GLU A 20 -2.99 -5.55 -9.15
CA GLU A 20 -4.25 -5.35 -9.86
C GLU A 20 -5.28 -4.65 -8.97
N LYS A 21 -5.34 -5.05 -7.70
CA LYS A 21 -6.22 -4.41 -6.72
C LYS A 21 -5.81 -2.96 -6.46
N ALA A 22 -4.52 -2.69 -6.37
CA ALA A 22 -4.00 -1.32 -6.23
C ALA A 22 -4.46 -0.44 -7.39
N ASN A 23 -4.33 -0.95 -8.62
CA ASN A 23 -4.74 -0.20 -9.80
C ASN A 23 -6.25 0.06 -9.82
N ARG A 24 -7.07 -0.95 -9.52
CA ARG A 24 -8.54 -0.80 -9.47
C ARG A 24 -8.93 0.22 -8.40
N THR A 25 -8.31 0.15 -7.24
CA THR A 25 -8.60 1.06 -6.13
C THR A 25 -8.18 2.49 -6.48
N TYR A 26 -7.07 2.65 -7.19
CA TYR A 26 -6.66 3.95 -7.71
C TYR A 26 -7.70 4.51 -8.69
N GLN A 27 -8.24 3.68 -9.59
CA GLN A 27 -9.30 4.13 -10.51
C GLN A 27 -10.57 4.54 -9.77
N GLU A 28 -10.91 3.87 -8.68
CA GLU A 28 -12.00 4.29 -7.80
C GLU A 28 -11.75 5.67 -7.20
N ALA A 29 -10.51 5.95 -6.80
CA ALA A 29 -10.11 7.26 -6.29
C ALA A 29 -10.29 8.35 -7.35
N VAL A 30 -9.84 8.08 -8.58
CA VAL A 30 -9.98 9.00 -9.70
C VAL A 30 -11.46 9.31 -9.96
N GLY A 31 -12.30 8.28 -9.98
CA GLY A 31 -13.75 8.47 -10.17
C GLY A 31 -14.38 9.26 -9.03
N SER A 32 -13.96 9.01 -7.80
CA SER A 32 -14.47 9.73 -6.63
C SER A 32 -14.12 11.23 -6.70
N ILE A 33 -12.90 11.57 -7.11
CA ILE A 33 -12.49 12.98 -7.27
C ILE A 33 -13.34 13.66 -8.34
N LYS A 34 -13.55 12.99 -9.47
CA LYS A 34 -14.37 13.55 -10.55
C LYS A 34 -15.80 13.85 -10.14
N ASN A 35 -16.32 13.09 -9.19
CA ASN A 35 -17.68 13.26 -8.68
C ASN A 35 -17.74 14.10 -7.41
N GLY A 36 -16.63 14.69 -6.98
CA GLY A 36 -16.58 15.55 -5.82
C GLY A 36 -16.55 14.84 -4.47
N TYR A 37 -16.34 13.53 -4.45
CA TYR A 37 -16.27 12.73 -3.22
C TYR A 37 -14.83 12.71 -2.69
N VAL A 38 -14.40 13.82 -2.09
CA VAL A 38 -13.00 14.03 -1.69
C VAL A 38 -12.56 13.05 -0.59
N GLU A 39 -13.39 12.85 0.41
CA GLU A 39 -13.06 11.94 1.51
C GLU A 39 -12.96 10.49 1.05
N THR A 40 -13.88 10.08 0.18
CA THR A 40 -13.83 8.75 -0.44
C THR A 40 -12.58 8.60 -1.28
N ALA A 41 -12.22 9.62 -2.05
CA ALA A 41 -11.02 9.60 -2.86
C ALA A 41 -9.76 9.45 -2.00
N ALA A 42 -9.65 10.18 -0.90
CA ALA A 42 -8.52 10.09 0.02
C ALA A 42 -8.39 8.68 0.60
N ASN A 43 -9.52 8.07 1.01
CA ASN A 43 -9.55 6.70 1.50
C ASN A 43 -9.05 5.71 0.43
N ARG A 44 -9.56 5.85 -0.79
CA ARG A 44 -9.17 4.95 -1.90
C ARG A 44 -7.69 5.12 -2.28
N LEU A 45 -7.18 6.35 -2.30
CA LEU A 45 -5.75 6.60 -2.59
C LEU A 45 -4.85 5.93 -1.56
N TYR A 46 -5.20 6.06 -0.28
CA TYR A 46 -4.42 5.40 0.77
C TYR A 46 -4.38 3.88 0.56
N TYR A 47 -5.54 3.25 0.34
CA TYR A 47 -5.58 1.81 0.15
C TYR A 47 -4.89 1.36 -1.14
N ALA A 48 -4.96 2.15 -2.21
CA ALA A 48 -4.21 1.85 -3.43
C ALA A 48 -2.71 1.82 -3.15
N ALA A 49 -2.20 2.82 -2.42
CA ALA A 49 -0.80 2.87 -2.02
C ALA A 49 -0.44 1.70 -1.10
N ASP A 50 -1.29 1.38 -0.13
CA ASP A 50 -1.07 0.28 0.80
C ASP A 50 -0.97 -1.07 0.07
N TYR A 51 -1.86 -1.33 -0.89
CA TYR A 51 -1.80 -2.55 -1.69
C TYR A 51 -0.53 -2.62 -2.52
N ALA A 52 -0.11 -1.51 -3.11
CA ALA A 52 1.11 -1.47 -3.93
C ALA A 52 2.37 -1.71 -3.07
N VAL A 53 2.48 -1.04 -1.93
CA VAL A 53 3.60 -1.20 -1.01
C VAL A 53 3.62 -2.62 -0.42
N SER A 54 2.45 -3.14 -0.07
CA SER A 54 2.31 -4.52 0.41
C SER A 54 2.79 -5.52 -0.64
N ALA A 55 2.43 -5.32 -1.91
CA ALA A 55 2.90 -6.16 -3.01
C ALA A 55 4.43 -6.13 -3.12
N LEU A 56 5.02 -4.95 -2.99
CA LEU A 56 6.47 -4.79 -3.02
C LEU A 56 7.14 -5.57 -1.89
N LEU A 57 6.63 -5.44 -0.67
CA LEU A 57 7.18 -6.15 0.49
C LEU A 57 7.07 -7.67 0.32
N ILE A 58 5.92 -8.15 -0.14
CA ILE A 58 5.71 -9.58 -0.38
C ILE A 58 6.66 -10.11 -1.46
N SER A 59 6.91 -9.31 -2.50
CA SER A 59 7.83 -9.71 -3.57
C SER A 59 9.25 -9.90 -3.06
N TYR A 60 9.61 -9.23 -1.96
CA TYR A 60 10.91 -9.38 -1.29
C TYR A 60 10.84 -10.35 -0.11
N LYS A 61 9.77 -11.12 0.01
CA LYS A 61 9.58 -12.17 1.03
C LYS A 61 9.36 -11.63 2.45
N TYR A 62 8.94 -10.37 2.59
CA TYR A 62 8.54 -9.83 3.89
C TYR A 62 7.07 -10.10 4.13
N GLU A 63 6.73 -10.52 5.35
CA GLU A 63 5.35 -10.71 5.76
C GLU A 63 4.94 -9.55 6.67
N VAL A 64 3.84 -8.89 6.33
CA VAL A 64 3.26 -7.82 7.16
C VAL A 64 1.75 -8.00 7.17
N SER A 65 1.15 -7.88 8.34
CA SER A 65 -0.29 -8.11 8.54
C SER A 65 -1.04 -6.87 8.97
N THR A 66 -0.36 -5.76 9.26
CA THR A 66 -0.98 -4.52 9.72
C THR A 66 -0.51 -3.34 8.86
N HIS A 67 -1.33 -2.28 8.80
CA HIS A 67 -0.96 -1.06 8.09
C HIS A 67 0.30 -0.42 8.69
N ASN A 68 0.41 -0.40 10.03
CA ASN A 68 1.61 0.10 10.69
C ASN A 68 2.84 -0.73 10.33
N GLY A 69 2.70 -2.03 10.24
CA GLY A 69 3.78 -2.92 9.83
C GLY A 69 4.24 -2.64 8.40
N VAL A 70 3.29 -2.39 7.49
CA VAL A 70 3.60 -2.03 6.10
C VAL A 70 4.40 -0.73 6.06
N ILE A 71 3.96 0.30 6.75
CA ILE A 71 4.63 1.61 6.80
C ILE A 71 6.04 1.47 7.37
N GLN A 72 6.18 0.77 8.50
CA GLN A 72 7.47 0.57 9.16
C GLN A 72 8.46 -0.19 8.28
N MET A 73 8.03 -1.28 7.68
CA MET A 73 8.89 -2.11 6.83
C MET A 73 9.28 -1.38 5.55
N PHE A 74 8.36 -0.63 4.97
CA PHE A 74 8.66 0.19 3.80
C PHE A 74 9.76 1.22 4.13
N GLY A 75 9.63 1.89 5.27
CA GLY A 75 10.65 2.84 5.73
C GLY A 75 11.98 2.18 6.02
N LYS A 76 11.96 1.07 6.73
CA LYS A 76 13.19 0.38 7.17
C LYS A 76 13.96 -0.24 5.99
N VAL A 77 13.26 -0.90 5.08
CA VAL A 77 13.90 -1.69 4.02
C VAL A 77 14.21 -0.83 2.79
N PHE A 78 13.25 -0.02 2.35
CA PHE A 78 13.35 0.66 1.06
C PHE A 78 13.78 2.12 1.15
N LEU A 79 13.25 2.87 2.11
CA LEU A 79 13.53 4.30 2.22
C LEU A 79 14.88 4.55 2.90
N ARG A 80 15.14 3.89 4.02
CA ARG A 80 16.38 4.08 4.78
C ARG A 80 17.61 3.66 3.98
N ASN A 81 17.47 2.63 3.16
CA ASN A 81 18.55 2.11 2.33
C ASN A 81 18.63 2.78 0.96
N ASN A 82 17.86 3.83 0.73
CA ASN A 82 17.81 4.58 -0.52
C ASN A 82 17.48 3.74 -1.77
N ILE A 83 16.78 2.62 -1.58
CA ILE A 83 16.30 1.80 -2.70
C ILE A 83 15.15 2.54 -3.40
N ILE A 84 14.31 3.21 -2.60
CA ILE A 84 13.22 4.06 -3.09
C ILE A 84 13.41 5.44 -2.49
N ASP A 85 13.16 6.49 -3.27
CA ASP A 85 13.32 7.87 -2.84
C ASP A 85 12.42 8.17 -1.63
N LYS A 86 12.96 8.90 -0.67
CA LYS A 86 12.27 9.26 0.59
C LYS A 86 10.97 10.02 0.36
N LYS A 87 10.82 10.71 -0.77
CA LYS A 87 9.59 11.46 -1.10
C LYS A 87 8.37 10.54 -1.13
N TYR A 88 8.53 9.29 -1.53
CA TYR A 88 7.41 8.33 -1.57
C TYR A 88 6.97 7.92 -0.16
N GLY A 89 7.89 7.88 0.78
CA GLY A 89 7.54 7.67 2.19
C GLY A 89 6.72 8.81 2.76
N LYS A 90 7.10 10.05 2.43
CA LYS A 90 6.34 11.23 2.84
C LYS A 90 4.92 11.21 2.26
N ILE A 91 4.80 10.87 0.98
CA ILE A 91 3.50 10.77 0.30
C ILE A 91 2.63 9.71 0.99
N PHE A 92 3.20 8.54 1.27
CA PHE A 92 2.46 7.45 1.91
C PHE A 92 1.98 7.86 3.31
N ASN A 93 2.83 8.50 4.10
CA ASN A 93 2.45 8.99 5.43
C ASN A 93 1.37 10.08 5.35
N GLN A 94 1.43 10.97 4.36
CA GLN A 94 0.41 11.98 4.15
C GLN A 94 -0.93 11.35 3.79
N LEU A 95 -0.93 10.33 2.94
CA LEU A 95 -2.15 9.60 2.58
C LEU A 95 -2.76 8.92 3.80
N PHE A 96 -1.93 8.33 4.65
CA PHE A 96 -2.38 7.71 5.89
C PHE A 96 -3.06 8.74 6.81
N SER A 97 -2.46 9.92 6.97
CA SER A 97 -3.02 11.01 7.77
C SER A 97 -4.34 11.51 7.20
N LEU A 98 -4.43 11.68 5.89
CA LEU A 98 -5.66 12.10 5.22
C LEU A 98 -6.78 11.08 5.42
N ARG A 99 -6.46 9.79 5.36
CA ARG A 99 -7.44 8.74 5.62
C ARG A 99 -8.00 8.84 7.03
N LEU A 100 -7.13 9.06 8.02
CA LEU A 100 -7.55 9.16 9.42
C LEU A 100 -8.45 10.37 9.67
N THR A 101 -8.17 11.51 9.02
CA THR A 101 -9.00 12.71 9.16
C THR A 101 -10.27 12.64 8.35
N GLY A 102 -10.25 11.95 7.20
CA GLY A 102 -11.39 11.84 6.31
C GLY A 102 -12.42 10.81 6.72
N ASP A 103 -12.11 9.96 7.71
CA ASP A 103 -13.02 8.91 8.18
C ASP A 103 -14.09 9.43 9.16
N TYR A 104 -14.28 10.72 9.25
CA TYR A 104 -15.29 11.34 10.14
C TYR A 104 -16.35 12.07 9.38
#